data_dc2f360169dfa952f4a7b3b84f8af6c5
#
_entry.id   dc2f360169dfa952f4a7b3b84f8af6c5
#
_cell.length_a   1.000
_cell.length_b   1.000
_cell.length_c   1.000
_cell.angle_alpha   90.00
_cell.angle_beta   90.00
_cell.angle_gamma   90.00
#
_symmetry.space_group_name_H-M   'P 1'
#
loop_
_entity.id
_entity.type
_entity.pdbx_description
1 polymer ?
#
loop_
_entity_poly.entity_id
_entity_poly.type
_entity_poly.pdbx_seq_one_letter_code
_entity_poly.pdbx_strand_id
1 'polypeptide(L)'
;MNALLEQFIVEAREFLEGISGRLIAMEERPHDTDLVKDLFRMVHTLKGNSGLFAFADMTRVLHASEDLMDAVRDGRVDYSRALADSLLDAMDLVGRMLDEVERTEALSGDCSAEAQQQALRLRVLIESAAPPVVGALAPVAADVDAMVASGAGDPTAAPPFDLSIVPEDVRRAAFARSRRDGEALYALRYQPEEQCFFKGEDPFQLARTVPGLLWGRAQLREPVAQPGKAFDCYRCIVDFEMLVVGPADAVRDHFRYVPEQLVCVTVQALDLVVVQGGDSDAGVCAEFATHATQSLEHGELDALRASAQSLAELSAPDSWLGSALRWLLLLVGEAHGSRAEITALLQAISARHAPRWPQLGANAPTASAADPEHATSPGAAAAACRASTACPSTPT
;
A
#
# COMPACT_ATOMS: atom_id res chain seq x y z
N MET A 1 -21.98 -6.01 32.56
CA MET A 1 -21.46 -6.57 31.27
C MET A 1 -22.48 -6.29 30.16
N ASN A 2 -22.02 -5.91 28.96
CA ASN A 2 -22.91 -5.70 27.82
C ASN A 2 -23.38 -7.08 27.30
N ALA A 3 -24.68 -7.24 26.94
CA ALA A 3 -25.23 -8.50 26.45
C ALA A 3 -24.47 -9.07 25.23
N LEU A 4 -23.91 -8.19 24.37
CA LEU A 4 -23.09 -8.59 23.23
C LEU A 4 -21.73 -9.19 23.68
N LEU A 5 -21.13 -8.66 24.74
CA LEU A 5 -19.88 -9.17 25.30
C LEU A 5 -20.12 -10.52 26.00
N GLU A 6 -21.24 -10.67 26.70
CA GLU A 6 -21.64 -11.94 27.32
C GLU A 6 -21.79 -13.05 26.26
N GLN A 7 -22.47 -12.72 25.17
CA GLN A 7 -22.65 -13.67 24.07
C GLN A 7 -21.31 -14.03 23.42
N PHE A 8 -20.44 -13.04 23.19
CA PHE A 8 -19.10 -13.29 22.65
C PHE A 8 -18.31 -14.27 23.53
N ILE A 9 -18.32 -14.08 24.87
CA ILE A 9 -17.57 -14.95 25.77
C ILE A 9 -18.09 -16.40 25.69
N VAL A 10 -19.42 -16.59 25.67
CA VAL A 10 -20.02 -17.92 25.54
C VAL A 10 -19.61 -18.59 24.22
N GLU A 11 -19.79 -17.90 23.11
CA GLU A 11 -19.42 -18.43 21.79
C GLU A 11 -17.91 -18.70 21.69
N ALA A 12 -17.07 -17.79 22.23
CA ALA A 12 -15.63 -17.96 22.19
C ALA A 12 -15.16 -19.21 22.98
N ARG A 13 -15.79 -19.52 24.11
CA ARG A 13 -15.51 -20.76 24.86
C ARG A 13 -15.90 -22.02 24.08
N GLU A 14 -17.05 -22.00 23.40
CA GLU A 14 -17.47 -23.10 22.53
C GLU A 14 -16.47 -23.31 21.38
N PHE A 15 -15.95 -22.22 20.79
CA PHE A 15 -14.91 -22.32 19.76
C PHE A 15 -13.60 -22.88 20.32
N LEU A 16 -13.14 -22.45 21.48
CA LEU A 16 -11.91 -22.95 22.12
C LEU A 16 -12.00 -24.46 22.41
N GLU A 17 -13.13 -24.92 22.95
CA GLU A 17 -13.38 -26.35 23.19
C GLU A 17 -13.41 -27.15 21.89
N GLY A 18 -14.10 -26.61 20.86
CA GLY A 18 -14.18 -27.23 19.54
C GLY A 18 -12.83 -27.28 18.83
N ILE A 19 -11.97 -26.25 18.95
CA ILE A 19 -10.61 -26.21 18.40
C ILE A 19 -9.74 -27.27 19.08
N SER A 20 -9.74 -27.32 20.41
CA SER A 20 -8.97 -28.30 21.18
C SER A 20 -9.34 -29.72 20.83
N GLY A 21 -10.63 -30.03 20.71
CA GLY A 21 -11.10 -31.36 20.31
C GLY A 21 -10.65 -31.76 18.90
N ARG A 22 -10.61 -30.81 17.94
CA ARG A 22 -10.14 -31.08 16.58
C ARG A 22 -8.62 -31.23 16.48
N LEU A 23 -7.86 -30.46 17.27
CA LEU A 23 -6.41 -30.62 17.35
C LEU A 23 -6.02 -32.01 17.82
N ILE A 24 -6.73 -32.54 18.84
CA ILE A 24 -6.55 -33.92 19.33
C ILE A 24 -6.92 -34.93 18.25
N ALA A 25 -8.06 -34.71 17.54
CA ALA A 25 -8.47 -35.60 16.45
C ALA A 25 -7.49 -35.63 15.27
N MET A 26 -6.79 -34.54 15.03
CA MET A 26 -5.74 -34.43 14.00
C MET A 26 -4.47 -35.19 14.36
N GLU A 27 -4.17 -35.45 15.63
CA GLU A 27 -3.06 -36.34 16.00
C GLU A 27 -3.28 -37.77 15.44
N GLU A 28 -4.51 -38.24 15.38
CA GLU A 28 -4.84 -39.55 14.81
C GLU A 28 -4.97 -39.50 13.27
N ARG A 29 -5.30 -38.35 12.70
CA ARG A 29 -5.58 -38.15 11.27
C ARG A 29 -4.91 -36.89 10.71
N PRO A 30 -3.55 -36.84 10.67
CA PRO A 30 -2.82 -35.59 10.36
C PRO A 30 -2.99 -35.07 8.93
N HIS A 31 -3.50 -35.88 8.00
CA HIS A 31 -3.75 -35.52 6.60
C HIS A 31 -5.23 -35.34 6.25
N ASP A 32 -6.12 -35.28 7.25
CA ASP A 32 -7.56 -35.06 7.04
C ASP A 32 -7.80 -33.58 6.70
N THR A 33 -7.94 -33.30 5.40
CA THR A 33 -8.13 -31.94 4.87
C THR A 33 -9.40 -31.27 5.38
N ASP A 34 -10.42 -32.03 5.74
CA ASP A 34 -11.68 -31.47 6.24
C ASP A 34 -11.53 -31.02 7.69
N LEU A 35 -10.77 -31.77 8.52
CA LEU A 35 -10.42 -31.34 9.87
C LEU A 35 -9.57 -30.06 9.85
N VAL A 36 -8.60 -29.96 8.92
CA VAL A 36 -7.78 -28.75 8.75
C VAL A 36 -8.65 -27.55 8.40
N LYS A 37 -9.58 -27.71 7.44
CA LYS A 37 -10.49 -26.61 7.04
C LYS A 37 -11.43 -26.20 8.17
N ASP A 38 -11.96 -27.15 8.90
CA ASP A 38 -12.85 -26.87 10.03
C ASP A 38 -12.11 -26.11 11.13
N LEU A 39 -10.89 -26.55 11.45
CA LEU A 39 -10.05 -25.92 12.45
C LEU A 39 -9.69 -24.47 12.04
N PHE A 40 -9.28 -24.28 10.79
CA PHE A 40 -9.03 -22.95 10.22
C PHE A 40 -10.25 -22.02 10.37
N ARG A 41 -11.44 -22.49 9.98
CA ARG A 41 -12.68 -21.70 10.07
C ARG A 41 -13.00 -21.29 11.51
N MET A 42 -12.79 -22.18 12.47
CA MET A 42 -13.07 -21.89 13.89
C MET A 42 -12.13 -20.80 14.42
N VAL A 43 -10.82 -20.94 14.16
CA VAL A 43 -9.82 -19.93 14.54
C VAL A 43 -10.12 -18.57 13.87
N HIS A 44 -10.44 -18.60 12.58
CA HIS A 44 -10.80 -17.40 11.80
C HIS A 44 -12.04 -16.70 12.38
N THR A 45 -13.09 -17.45 12.70
CA THR A 45 -14.32 -16.88 13.28
C THR A 45 -14.06 -16.28 14.66
N LEU A 46 -13.31 -16.98 15.50
CA LEU A 46 -12.94 -16.50 16.83
C LEU A 46 -12.10 -15.21 16.75
N LYS A 47 -11.16 -15.12 15.80
CA LYS A 47 -10.39 -13.91 15.52
C LYS A 47 -11.31 -12.75 15.12
N GLY A 48 -12.23 -12.99 14.16
CA GLY A 48 -13.16 -11.97 13.69
C GLY A 48 -14.02 -11.42 14.82
N ASN A 49 -14.56 -12.29 15.65
CA ASN A 49 -15.40 -11.91 16.81
C ASN A 49 -14.58 -11.12 17.86
N SER A 50 -13.33 -11.51 18.14
CA SER A 50 -12.46 -10.78 19.08
C SER A 50 -12.13 -9.36 18.62
N GLY A 51 -12.04 -9.13 17.30
CA GLY A 51 -11.78 -7.82 16.70
C GLY A 51 -12.90 -6.80 16.95
N LEU A 52 -14.14 -7.24 17.17
CA LEU A 52 -15.27 -6.34 17.47
C LEU A 52 -15.13 -5.63 18.83
N PHE A 53 -14.39 -6.21 19.76
CA PHE A 53 -14.21 -5.70 21.12
C PHE A 53 -12.85 -5.03 21.34
N ALA A 54 -12.03 -4.85 20.31
CA ALA A 54 -10.70 -4.24 20.36
C ALA A 54 -9.73 -4.92 21.36
N PHE A 55 -9.82 -6.23 21.54
CA PHE A 55 -8.91 -7.04 22.35
C PHE A 55 -7.61 -7.31 21.58
N ALA A 56 -6.73 -6.32 21.49
CA ALA A 56 -5.55 -6.32 20.62
C ALA A 56 -4.61 -7.54 20.86
N ASP A 57 -4.40 -7.93 22.11
CA ASP A 57 -3.51 -9.04 22.45
C ASP A 57 -4.13 -10.40 22.10
N MET A 58 -5.43 -10.57 22.32
CA MET A 58 -6.18 -11.76 21.91
C MET A 58 -6.18 -11.88 20.38
N THR A 59 -6.47 -10.79 19.68
CA THR A 59 -6.45 -10.75 18.21
C THR A 59 -5.07 -11.09 17.64
N ARG A 60 -3.98 -10.65 18.30
CA ARG A 60 -2.60 -10.97 17.90
C ARG A 60 -2.29 -12.47 17.96
N VAL A 61 -2.69 -13.13 19.05
CA VAL A 61 -2.50 -14.59 19.22
C VAL A 61 -3.32 -15.37 18.21
N LEU A 62 -4.61 -15.01 18.06
CA LEU A 62 -5.51 -15.66 17.11
C LEU A 62 -5.08 -15.46 15.65
N HIS A 63 -4.53 -14.30 15.31
CA HIS A 63 -3.98 -14.04 13.97
C HIS A 63 -2.77 -14.94 13.68
N ALA A 64 -1.82 -15.06 14.62
CA ALA A 64 -0.68 -15.95 14.44
C ALA A 64 -1.10 -17.43 14.37
N SER A 65 -2.15 -17.82 15.10
CA SER A 65 -2.73 -19.17 15.04
C SER A 65 -3.37 -19.45 13.67
N GLU A 66 -4.09 -18.47 13.13
CA GLU A 66 -4.67 -18.55 11.79
C GLU A 66 -3.60 -18.63 10.71
N ASP A 67 -2.53 -17.80 10.78
CA ASP A 67 -1.39 -17.83 9.85
C ASP A 67 -0.75 -19.23 9.81
N LEU A 68 -0.59 -19.88 10.97
CA LEU A 68 -0.06 -21.23 11.07
C LEU A 68 -1.00 -22.27 10.46
N MET A 69 -2.29 -22.18 10.75
CA MET A 69 -3.30 -23.10 10.17
C MET A 69 -3.44 -22.92 8.66
N ASP A 70 -3.28 -21.70 8.16
CA ASP A 70 -3.24 -21.39 6.73
C ASP A 70 -2.03 -22.05 6.06
N ALA A 71 -0.86 -21.99 6.69
CA ALA A 71 0.35 -22.65 6.22
C ALA A 71 0.20 -24.19 6.19
N VAL A 72 -0.53 -24.76 7.14
CA VAL A 72 -0.85 -26.20 7.15
C VAL A 72 -1.85 -26.56 6.05
N ARG A 73 -2.91 -25.77 5.88
CA ARG A 73 -3.91 -25.97 4.82
C ARG A 73 -3.30 -25.94 3.43
N ASP A 74 -2.37 -25.01 3.19
CA ASP A 74 -1.67 -24.83 1.92
C ASP A 74 -0.52 -25.84 1.72
N GLY A 75 -0.27 -26.74 2.67
CA GLY A 75 0.79 -27.73 2.61
C GLY A 75 2.21 -27.13 2.71
N ARG A 76 2.34 -25.87 3.17
CA ARG A 76 3.64 -25.24 3.43
C ARG A 76 4.28 -25.73 4.73
N VAL A 77 3.46 -26.17 5.67
CA VAL A 77 3.86 -26.74 6.95
C VAL A 77 3.13 -28.06 7.15
N ASP A 78 3.87 -29.11 7.43
CA ASP A 78 3.27 -30.40 7.79
C ASP A 78 2.73 -30.35 9.22
N TYR A 79 1.52 -30.89 9.41
CA TYR A 79 0.96 -31.04 10.75
C TYR A 79 1.86 -31.90 11.62
N SER A 80 2.21 -31.43 12.79
CA SER A 80 3.07 -32.13 13.75
C SER A 80 2.52 -31.96 15.17
N ARG A 81 2.93 -32.87 16.07
CA ARG A 81 2.57 -32.76 17.49
C ARG A 81 3.07 -31.44 18.11
N ALA A 82 4.26 -31.00 17.77
CA ALA A 82 4.82 -29.73 18.25
C ALA A 82 3.98 -28.52 17.81
N LEU A 83 3.42 -28.60 16.58
CA LEU A 83 2.49 -27.59 16.07
C LEU A 83 1.17 -27.63 16.87
N ALA A 84 0.60 -28.83 17.10
CA ALA A 84 -0.61 -28.98 17.89
C ALA A 84 -0.46 -28.45 19.31
N ASP A 85 0.65 -28.82 19.99
CA ASP A 85 0.96 -28.33 21.33
C ASP A 85 1.05 -26.80 21.38
N SER A 86 1.71 -26.18 20.36
CA SER A 86 1.82 -24.72 20.29
C SER A 86 0.48 -24.01 20.03
N LEU A 87 -0.43 -24.64 19.26
CA LEU A 87 -1.78 -24.12 19.06
C LEU A 87 -2.65 -24.29 20.31
N LEU A 88 -2.50 -25.42 21.03
CA LEU A 88 -3.18 -25.62 22.32
C LEU A 88 -2.74 -24.57 23.34
N ASP A 89 -1.42 -24.32 23.48
CA ASP A 89 -0.87 -23.27 24.34
C ASP A 89 -1.47 -21.88 23.97
N ALA A 90 -1.63 -21.62 22.68
CA ALA A 90 -2.25 -20.38 22.22
C ALA A 90 -3.74 -20.27 22.61
N MET A 91 -4.49 -21.37 22.47
CA MET A 91 -5.92 -21.42 22.87
C MET A 91 -6.06 -21.31 24.38
N ASP A 92 -5.20 -21.91 25.16
CA ASP A 92 -5.18 -21.77 26.63
C ASP A 92 -4.91 -20.32 27.06
N LEU A 93 -4.00 -19.63 26.37
CA LEU A 93 -3.75 -18.20 26.60
C LEU A 93 -4.99 -17.36 26.29
N VAL A 94 -5.65 -17.64 25.16
CA VAL A 94 -6.92 -16.96 24.79
C VAL A 94 -8.00 -17.24 25.84
N GLY A 95 -8.09 -18.47 26.35
CA GLY A 95 -9.01 -18.83 27.44
C GLY A 95 -8.78 -18.00 28.71
N ARG A 96 -7.52 -17.82 29.14
CA ARG A 96 -7.18 -16.95 30.29
C ARG A 96 -7.55 -15.49 30.04
N MET A 97 -7.36 -15.00 28.81
CA MET A 97 -7.79 -13.65 28.44
C MET A 97 -9.32 -13.51 28.49
N LEU A 98 -10.08 -14.53 28.08
CA LEU A 98 -11.56 -14.53 28.22
C LEU A 98 -11.99 -14.53 29.69
N ASP A 99 -11.30 -15.28 30.57
CA ASP A 99 -11.57 -15.27 32.02
C ASP A 99 -11.34 -13.88 32.63
N GLU A 100 -10.32 -13.17 32.15
CA GLU A 100 -10.05 -11.80 32.58
C GLU A 100 -11.14 -10.84 32.08
N VAL A 101 -11.52 -10.93 30.81
CA VAL A 101 -12.58 -10.11 30.20
C VAL A 101 -13.92 -10.34 30.92
N GLU A 102 -14.26 -11.59 31.25
CA GLU A 102 -15.48 -11.92 31.98
C GLU A 102 -15.51 -11.26 33.36
N ARG A 103 -14.37 -11.20 34.06
CA ARG A 103 -14.25 -10.63 35.39
C ARG A 103 -14.17 -9.10 35.40
N THR A 104 -13.53 -8.49 34.39
CA THR A 104 -13.16 -7.05 34.44
C THR A 104 -13.76 -6.23 33.29
N GLU A 105 -14.45 -6.87 32.35
CA GLU A 105 -14.98 -6.27 31.11
C GLU A 105 -13.90 -5.63 30.21
N ALA A 106 -12.62 -5.90 30.50
CA ALA A 106 -11.47 -5.37 29.77
C ALA A 106 -10.29 -6.35 29.80
N LEU A 107 -9.34 -6.21 28.88
CA LEU A 107 -8.03 -6.85 28.99
C LEU A 107 -7.04 -5.84 29.59
N SER A 108 -6.42 -6.23 30.71
CA SER A 108 -5.26 -5.51 31.24
C SER A 108 -4.04 -5.81 30.34
N GLY A 109 -3.07 -4.90 30.26
CA GLY A 109 -1.84 -5.11 29.51
C GLY A 109 -0.92 -6.21 30.07
N ASP A 110 -1.32 -6.91 31.12
CA ASP A 110 -0.50 -7.91 31.82
C ASP A 110 -0.21 -9.13 30.94
N CYS A 111 -1.12 -9.49 30.03
CA CYS A 111 -0.94 -10.59 29.07
C CYS A 111 -0.18 -10.20 27.80
N SER A 112 0.18 -8.92 27.60
CA SER A 112 0.72 -8.43 26.32
C SER A 112 2.07 -9.05 25.96
N ALA A 113 2.97 -9.22 26.93
CA ALA A 113 4.27 -9.86 26.71
C ALA A 113 4.13 -11.36 26.35
N GLU A 114 3.23 -12.07 27.03
CA GLU A 114 2.95 -13.48 26.77
C GLU A 114 2.28 -13.67 25.40
N ALA A 115 1.33 -12.80 25.04
CA ALA A 115 0.67 -12.80 23.75
C ALA A 115 1.66 -12.56 22.60
N GLN A 116 2.60 -11.61 22.78
CA GLN A 116 3.65 -11.35 21.81
C GLN A 116 4.59 -12.55 21.65
N GLN A 117 5.00 -13.16 22.78
CA GLN A 117 5.87 -14.34 22.76
C GLN A 117 5.19 -15.55 22.10
N GLN A 118 3.91 -15.80 22.40
CA GLN A 118 3.17 -16.89 21.81
C GLN A 118 2.98 -16.69 20.30
N ALA A 119 2.64 -15.48 19.86
CA ALA A 119 2.55 -15.16 18.43
C ALA A 119 3.89 -15.36 17.69
N LEU A 120 5.02 -15.00 18.31
CA LEU A 120 6.35 -15.27 17.75
C LEU A 120 6.66 -16.77 17.66
N ARG A 121 6.31 -17.57 18.68
CA ARG A 121 6.49 -19.03 18.63
C ARG A 121 5.75 -19.67 17.46
N LEU A 122 4.49 -19.28 17.24
CA LEU A 122 3.69 -19.79 16.13
C LEU A 122 4.30 -19.41 14.77
N ARG A 123 4.83 -18.20 14.61
CA ARG A 123 5.50 -17.76 13.38
C ARG A 123 6.81 -18.50 13.11
N VAL A 124 7.60 -18.80 14.15
CA VAL A 124 8.84 -19.58 14.01
C VAL A 124 8.54 -20.99 13.47
N LEU A 125 7.40 -21.59 13.80
CA LEU A 125 7.00 -22.88 13.22
C LEU A 125 6.75 -22.81 11.72
N ILE A 126 6.22 -21.70 11.22
CA ILE A 126 6.05 -21.46 9.78
C ILE A 126 7.40 -21.32 9.09
N GLU A 127 8.30 -20.51 9.66
CA GLU A 127 9.65 -20.27 9.11
C GLU A 127 10.55 -21.51 9.14
N SER A 128 10.47 -22.31 10.22
CA SER A 128 11.31 -23.51 10.39
C SER A 128 10.89 -24.68 9.51
N ALA A 129 9.66 -24.71 9.01
CA ALA A 129 9.16 -25.75 8.12
C ALA A 129 9.48 -25.47 6.64
N ALA A 130 9.95 -24.27 6.30
CA ALA A 130 10.50 -24.00 4.97
C ALA A 130 11.73 -24.91 4.72
N PRO A 131 11.83 -25.63 3.58
CA PRO A 131 12.94 -26.51 3.31
C PRO A 131 14.26 -25.73 3.41
N PRO A 132 15.33 -26.32 4.02
CA PRO A 132 16.60 -25.62 4.14
C PRO A 132 17.14 -25.36 2.72
N VAL A 133 17.23 -24.12 2.36
CA VAL A 133 17.96 -23.69 1.15
C VAL A 133 19.45 -23.91 1.46
N VAL A 134 19.92 -25.14 1.20
CA VAL A 134 21.35 -25.45 1.18
C VAL A 134 21.90 -24.99 -0.16
N GLY A 135 22.60 -23.90 -0.13
CA GLY A 135 23.44 -23.53 -1.26
C GLY A 135 23.49 -22.04 -1.54
N ALA A 136 24.64 -21.48 -1.14
CA ALA A 136 25.26 -20.27 -1.69
C ALA A 136 24.47 -18.96 -1.56
N LEU A 137 25.01 -18.11 -0.71
CA LEU A 137 24.90 -16.66 -0.76
C LEU A 137 25.15 -16.14 -2.20
N ALA A 138 24.07 -15.99 -2.94
CA ALA A 138 23.99 -15.07 -4.04
C ALA A 138 22.76 -14.23 -3.80
N PRO A 139 22.78 -12.91 -4.03
CA PRO A 139 21.64 -12.06 -3.73
C PRO A 139 20.50 -12.43 -4.68
N VAL A 140 19.44 -13.05 -4.13
CA VAL A 140 18.20 -13.29 -4.85
C VAL A 140 17.42 -11.96 -4.82
N ALA A 141 17.98 -10.97 -5.53
CA ALA A 141 17.31 -9.70 -5.79
C ALA A 141 16.56 -9.70 -7.14
N ALA A 142 16.53 -10.84 -7.86
CA ALA A 142 16.08 -10.85 -9.25
C ALA A 142 14.68 -11.44 -9.49
N ASP A 143 14.10 -12.23 -8.57
CA ASP A 143 12.81 -12.88 -8.82
C ASP A 143 11.64 -12.26 -8.05
N VAL A 144 11.90 -11.46 -7.01
CA VAL A 144 10.86 -10.71 -6.31
C VAL A 144 10.41 -9.51 -7.13
N ASP A 145 11.31 -8.95 -7.96
CA ASP A 145 10.99 -7.89 -8.92
C ASP A 145 10.11 -8.38 -10.08
N ALA A 146 10.13 -9.66 -10.44
CA ALA A 146 9.30 -10.20 -11.53
C ALA A 146 7.84 -10.42 -11.12
N MET A 147 7.54 -10.68 -9.85
CA MET A 147 6.15 -10.74 -9.35
C MET A 147 5.60 -9.36 -9.03
N VAL A 148 6.47 -8.40 -8.68
CA VAL A 148 6.13 -6.98 -8.57
C VAL A 148 5.87 -6.37 -9.95
N ALA A 149 6.52 -6.88 -11.00
CA ALA A 149 6.31 -6.44 -12.38
C ALA A 149 4.96 -6.89 -13.01
N SER A 150 4.21 -7.77 -12.36
CA SER A 150 2.84 -8.11 -12.78
C SER A 150 1.75 -7.33 -12.05
N GLY A 151 2.09 -6.58 -10.99
CA GLY A 151 1.13 -5.78 -10.22
C GLY A 151 1.69 -4.47 -9.63
N ALA A 152 3.02 -4.31 -9.48
CA ALA A 152 3.64 -3.04 -9.16
C ALA A 152 4.15 -2.41 -10.44
N GLY A 153 3.32 -1.58 -10.96
CA GLY A 153 3.33 -0.98 -12.25
C GLY A 153 4.64 -0.38 -12.68
N ASP A 154 4.86 -0.53 -13.96
CA ASP A 154 5.51 0.45 -14.79
C ASP A 154 5.32 1.84 -14.13
N PRO A 155 6.40 2.57 -13.75
CA PRO A 155 6.29 3.91 -13.19
C PRO A 155 5.54 4.89 -14.11
N THR A 156 5.13 4.45 -15.29
CA THR A 156 4.28 5.14 -16.26
C THR A 156 2.82 4.66 -16.22
N ALA A 157 2.46 3.66 -15.42
CA ALA A 157 1.07 3.20 -15.31
C ALA A 157 0.19 4.27 -14.66
N ALA A 158 -0.92 4.59 -15.29
CA ALA A 158 -1.90 5.52 -14.73
C ALA A 158 -2.47 4.96 -13.42
N PRO A 159 -2.80 5.83 -12.42
CA PRO A 159 -3.49 5.43 -11.22
C PRO A 159 -4.77 4.63 -11.54
N PRO A 160 -5.15 3.64 -10.72
CA PRO A 160 -6.30 2.78 -10.98
C PRO A 160 -7.66 3.50 -10.83
N PHE A 161 -7.64 4.74 -10.38
CA PHE A 161 -8.79 5.64 -10.29
C PHE A 161 -8.37 7.10 -10.48
N ASP A 162 -9.34 7.96 -10.73
CA ASP A 162 -9.09 9.39 -10.89
C ASP A 162 -8.75 10.04 -9.54
N LEU A 163 -7.53 10.54 -9.38
CA LEU A 163 -7.06 11.20 -8.16
C LEU A 163 -7.85 12.49 -7.83
N SER A 164 -8.60 13.02 -8.78
CA SER A 164 -9.44 14.20 -8.58
C SER A 164 -10.60 13.97 -7.59
N ILE A 165 -10.99 12.71 -7.38
CA ILE A 165 -12.03 12.32 -6.42
C ILE A 165 -11.56 12.37 -4.96
N VAL A 166 -10.24 12.33 -4.74
CA VAL A 166 -9.66 12.49 -3.40
C VAL A 166 -9.77 13.96 -3.00
N PRO A 167 -10.28 14.28 -1.80
CA PRO A 167 -10.37 15.66 -1.33
C PRO A 167 -9.03 16.40 -1.42
N GLU A 168 -9.07 17.68 -1.81
CA GLU A 168 -7.86 18.48 -2.04
C GLU A 168 -6.97 18.59 -0.80
N ASP A 169 -7.58 18.73 0.38
CA ASP A 169 -6.86 18.79 1.66
C ASP A 169 -6.08 17.52 1.93
N VAL A 170 -6.67 16.34 1.65
CA VAL A 170 -5.99 15.05 1.76
C VAL A 170 -4.85 14.95 0.75
N ARG A 171 -5.09 15.33 -0.52
CA ARG A 171 -4.04 15.31 -1.56
C ARG A 171 -2.88 16.23 -1.21
N ARG A 172 -3.15 17.42 -0.67
CA ARG A 172 -2.12 18.37 -0.22
C ARG A 172 -1.34 17.83 0.98
N ALA A 173 -2.00 17.22 1.94
CA ALA A 173 -1.34 16.57 3.09
C ALA A 173 -0.46 15.40 2.64
N ALA A 174 -0.94 14.56 1.74
CA ALA A 174 -0.20 13.45 1.14
C ALA A 174 1.05 13.94 0.37
N PHE A 175 0.88 14.98 -0.45
CA PHE A 175 1.94 15.63 -1.19
C PHE A 175 3.05 16.17 -0.26
N ALA A 176 2.65 16.94 0.77
CA ALA A 176 3.59 17.51 1.72
C ALA A 176 4.37 16.42 2.48
N ARG A 177 3.70 15.35 2.87
CA ARG A 177 4.32 14.21 3.56
C ARG A 177 5.32 13.48 2.66
N SER A 178 4.94 13.18 1.42
CA SER A 178 5.83 12.54 0.46
C SER A 178 7.07 13.39 0.15
N ARG A 179 6.90 14.71 0.01
CA ARG A 179 8.02 15.62 -0.27
C ARG A 179 8.96 15.84 0.92
N ARG A 180 8.41 15.95 2.13
CA ARG A 180 9.20 16.20 3.35
C ARG A 180 9.90 14.95 3.86
N ASP A 181 9.16 13.81 3.90
CA ASP A 181 9.60 12.61 4.57
C ASP A 181 10.14 11.56 3.58
N GLY A 182 10.02 11.82 2.26
CA GLY A 182 10.45 10.90 1.21
C GLY A 182 9.60 9.62 1.13
N GLU A 183 8.42 9.62 1.76
CA GLU A 183 7.55 8.45 1.78
C GLU A 183 6.89 8.21 0.42
N ALA A 184 6.85 6.95 0.01
CA ALA A 184 6.19 6.55 -1.23
C ALA A 184 4.66 6.61 -1.10
N LEU A 185 4.00 6.96 -2.20
CA LEU A 185 2.55 7.05 -2.31
C LEU A 185 2.04 5.97 -3.26
N TYR A 186 0.91 5.37 -2.92
CA TYR A 186 0.25 4.35 -3.72
C TYR A 186 -1.23 4.63 -3.88
N ALA A 187 -1.72 4.46 -5.10
CA ALA A 187 -3.14 4.36 -5.39
C ALA A 187 -3.50 2.88 -5.49
N LEU A 188 -4.43 2.44 -4.66
CA LEU A 188 -4.87 1.06 -4.57
C LEU A 188 -6.30 0.94 -5.06
N ARG A 189 -6.58 -0.10 -5.85
CA ARG A 189 -7.95 -0.61 -6.08
C ARG A 189 -8.02 -2.04 -5.61
N TYR A 190 -8.85 -2.28 -4.62
CA TYR A 190 -9.13 -3.61 -4.09
C TYR A 190 -10.52 -4.04 -4.54
N GLN A 191 -10.57 -5.18 -5.23
CA GLN A 191 -11.78 -5.75 -5.81
C GLN A 191 -12.03 -7.14 -5.22
N PRO A 192 -12.73 -7.20 -4.05
CA PRO A 192 -13.04 -8.48 -3.41
C PRO A 192 -13.80 -9.41 -4.35
N GLU A 193 -13.59 -10.70 -4.23
CA GLU A 193 -14.41 -11.70 -4.91
C GLU A 193 -15.87 -11.60 -4.49
N GLU A 194 -16.79 -11.93 -5.40
CA GLU A 194 -18.23 -11.89 -5.09
C GLU A 194 -18.61 -12.79 -3.93
N GLN A 195 -17.88 -13.88 -3.73
CA GLN A 195 -18.14 -14.88 -2.69
C GLN A 195 -17.24 -14.73 -1.45
N CYS A 196 -16.57 -13.57 -1.27
CA CYS A 196 -15.64 -13.35 -0.17
C CYS A 196 -16.28 -13.61 1.22
N PHE A 197 -17.54 -13.25 1.42
CA PHE A 197 -18.25 -13.49 2.69
C PHE A 197 -18.43 -15.00 2.98
N PHE A 198 -18.61 -15.84 1.95
CA PHE A 198 -18.66 -17.29 2.13
C PHE A 198 -17.31 -17.91 2.46
N LYS A 199 -16.22 -17.21 2.09
CA LYS A 199 -14.85 -17.60 2.45
C LYS A 199 -14.44 -17.10 3.85
N GLY A 200 -15.32 -16.34 4.52
CA GLY A 200 -15.07 -15.74 5.81
C GLY A 200 -14.17 -14.48 5.72
N GLU A 201 -14.03 -13.89 4.54
CA GLU A 201 -13.28 -12.66 4.35
C GLU A 201 -14.13 -11.44 4.75
N ASP A 202 -13.50 -10.45 5.38
CA ASP A 202 -14.12 -9.15 5.65
C ASP A 202 -13.41 -8.07 4.82
N PRO A 203 -13.92 -7.77 3.61
CA PRO A 203 -13.29 -6.81 2.72
C PRO A 203 -13.32 -5.38 3.26
N PHE A 204 -14.32 -5.02 4.08
CA PHE A 204 -14.38 -3.70 4.71
C PHE A 204 -13.33 -3.54 5.79
N GLN A 205 -13.14 -4.57 6.61
CA GLN A 205 -12.09 -4.58 7.62
C GLN A 205 -10.71 -4.50 6.96
N LEU A 206 -10.49 -5.31 5.92
CA LEU A 206 -9.23 -5.32 5.19
C LEU A 206 -8.93 -3.94 4.57
N ALA A 207 -9.90 -3.31 3.90
CA ALA A 207 -9.73 -1.99 3.32
C ALA A 207 -9.50 -0.88 4.37
N ARG A 208 -10.19 -0.95 5.51
CA ARG A 208 -10.10 0.07 6.57
C ARG A 208 -8.81 0.04 7.36
N THR A 209 -8.17 -1.13 7.46
CA THR A 209 -6.97 -1.33 8.28
C THR A 209 -5.66 -1.31 7.48
N VAL A 210 -5.71 -0.88 6.21
CA VAL A 210 -4.51 -0.74 5.37
C VAL A 210 -3.49 0.19 6.05
N PRO A 211 -2.24 -0.24 6.23
CA PRO A 211 -1.20 0.60 6.81
C PRO A 211 -0.98 1.86 5.98
N GLY A 212 -0.93 3.02 6.64
CA GLY A 212 -0.72 4.30 5.97
C GLY A 212 -1.89 4.82 5.15
N LEU A 213 -3.11 4.31 5.36
CA LEU A 213 -4.32 4.79 4.70
C LEU A 213 -4.55 6.27 4.97
N LEU A 214 -4.57 7.07 3.90
CA LEU A 214 -4.86 8.51 3.96
C LEU A 214 -6.31 8.80 3.57
N TRP A 215 -6.83 8.06 2.61
CA TRP A 215 -8.18 8.19 2.10
C TRP A 215 -8.65 6.88 1.50
N GLY A 216 -9.95 6.61 1.63
CA GLY A 216 -10.58 5.45 1.03
C GLY A 216 -12.03 5.70 0.67
N ARG A 217 -12.49 5.07 -0.42
CA ARG A 217 -13.86 5.08 -0.89
C ARG A 217 -14.30 3.67 -1.26
N ALA A 218 -15.49 3.30 -0.79
CA ALA A 218 -16.19 2.11 -1.25
C ALA A 218 -17.17 2.52 -2.35
N GLN A 219 -17.21 1.79 -3.45
CA GLN A 219 -18.15 2.02 -4.55
C GLN A 219 -18.77 0.70 -5.01
N LEU A 220 -20.03 0.78 -5.44
CA LEU A 220 -20.74 -0.37 -5.94
C LEU A 220 -20.34 -0.66 -7.40
N ARG A 221 -20.04 -1.91 -7.73
CA ARG A 221 -19.80 -2.38 -9.12
C ARG A 221 -21.07 -2.33 -9.96
N GLU A 222 -22.22 -2.54 -9.30
CA GLU A 222 -23.53 -2.55 -9.95
C GLU A 222 -24.60 -1.96 -9.01
N PRO A 223 -25.72 -1.47 -9.53
CA PRO A 223 -26.81 -0.97 -8.69
C PRO A 223 -27.38 -2.08 -7.80
N VAL A 224 -27.62 -1.78 -6.51
CA VAL A 224 -28.22 -2.71 -5.53
C VAL A 224 -29.60 -3.17 -5.96
N ALA A 225 -30.41 -2.27 -6.53
CA ALA A 225 -31.76 -2.57 -6.99
C ALA A 225 -31.75 -2.83 -8.51
N GLN A 226 -31.91 -4.11 -8.89
CA GLN A 226 -32.14 -4.49 -10.27
C GLN A 226 -33.60 -4.99 -10.39
N PRO A 227 -34.40 -4.45 -11.34
CA PRO A 227 -35.77 -4.92 -11.54
C PRO A 227 -35.82 -6.43 -11.78
N GLY A 228 -36.56 -7.14 -10.94
CA GLY A 228 -36.78 -8.59 -11.08
C GLY A 228 -35.71 -9.52 -10.49
N LYS A 229 -34.64 -8.96 -9.84
CA LYS A 229 -33.69 -9.77 -9.08
C LYS A 229 -33.82 -9.51 -7.58
N ALA A 230 -33.87 -10.59 -6.78
CA ALA A 230 -33.74 -10.47 -5.33
C ALA A 230 -32.30 -10.04 -4.99
N PHE A 231 -32.17 -9.13 -4.04
CA PHE A 231 -30.85 -8.73 -3.52
C PHE A 231 -30.25 -9.89 -2.73
N ASP A 232 -29.05 -10.30 -3.11
CA ASP A 232 -28.25 -11.29 -2.37
C ASP A 232 -27.26 -10.56 -1.47
N CYS A 233 -27.53 -10.55 -0.17
CA CYS A 233 -26.70 -9.88 0.83
C CYS A 233 -25.35 -10.60 1.10
N TYR A 234 -25.19 -11.82 0.60
CA TYR A 234 -23.91 -12.56 0.71
C TYR A 234 -23.01 -12.39 -0.50
N ARG A 235 -23.47 -11.71 -1.54
CA ARG A 235 -22.67 -11.40 -2.71
C ARG A 235 -21.99 -10.05 -2.55
N CYS A 236 -20.68 -10.03 -2.58
CA CYS A 236 -19.90 -8.80 -2.52
C CYS A 236 -19.87 -8.09 -3.88
N ILE A 237 -20.46 -6.91 -3.94
CA ILE A 237 -20.51 -6.05 -5.14
C ILE A 237 -19.81 -4.71 -4.92
N VAL A 238 -18.86 -4.66 -3.98
CA VAL A 238 -18.19 -3.42 -3.58
C VAL A 238 -16.72 -3.49 -3.99
N ASP A 239 -16.24 -2.42 -4.61
CA ASP A 239 -14.82 -2.14 -4.84
C ASP A 239 -14.34 -1.05 -3.87
N PHE A 240 -13.06 -1.08 -3.53
CA PHE A 240 -12.42 -0.09 -2.68
C PHE A 240 -11.32 0.63 -3.45
N GLU A 241 -11.34 1.95 -3.38
CA GLU A 241 -10.30 2.82 -3.91
C GLU A 241 -9.65 3.54 -2.75
N MET A 242 -8.32 3.52 -2.68
CA MET A 242 -7.58 4.00 -1.52
C MET A 242 -6.31 4.73 -1.95
N LEU A 243 -5.98 5.82 -1.23
CA LEU A 243 -4.68 6.49 -1.29
C LEU A 243 -3.91 6.17 -0.02
N VAL A 244 -2.71 5.65 -0.17
CA VAL A 244 -1.89 5.12 0.92
C VAL A 244 -0.49 5.71 0.85
N VAL A 245 0.14 5.91 2.01
CA VAL A 245 1.52 6.37 2.15
C VAL A 245 2.32 5.39 3.00
N GLY A 246 3.55 5.10 2.63
CA GLY A 246 4.43 4.24 3.41
C GLY A 246 5.21 3.23 2.57
N PRO A 247 5.80 2.20 3.21
CA PRO A 247 6.57 1.19 2.51
C PRO A 247 5.67 0.21 1.73
N ALA A 248 6.09 -0.13 0.51
CA ALA A 248 5.37 -1.08 -0.36
C ALA A 248 5.16 -2.44 0.31
N ASP A 249 6.14 -2.89 1.10
CA ASP A 249 6.09 -4.18 1.78
C ASP A 249 4.94 -4.26 2.79
N ALA A 250 4.66 -3.17 3.52
CA ALA A 250 3.55 -3.13 4.46
C ALA A 250 2.19 -3.28 3.75
N VAL A 251 2.02 -2.69 2.57
CA VAL A 251 0.81 -2.86 1.75
C VAL A 251 0.72 -4.28 1.22
N ARG A 252 1.83 -4.84 0.72
CA ARG A 252 1.89 -6.20 0.20
C ARG A 252 1.57 -7.23 1.28
N ASP A 253 2.16 -7.10 2.46
CA ASP A 253 1.91 -7.99 3.59
C ASP A 253 0.45 -7.93 4.05
N HIS A 254 -0.15 -6.75 3.99
CA HIS A 254 -1.56 -6.57 4.37
C HIS A 254 -2.52 -7.31 3.43
N PHE A 255 -2.25 -7.31 2.11
CA PHE A 255 -3.06 -7.98 1.09
C PHE A 255 -2.49 -9.34 0.65
N ARG A 256 -1.56 -9.94 1.42
CA ARG A 256 -0.86 -11.18 1.06
C ARG A 256 -1.76 -12.37 0.74
N TYR A 257 -2.99 -12.38 1.27
CA TYR A 257 -3.95 -13.47 1.04
C TYR A 257 -4.87 -13.24 -0.16
N VAL A 258 -4.86 -12.04 -0.71
CA VAL A 258 -5.72 -11.65 -1.83
C VAL A 258 -4.95 -10.79 -2.86
N PRO A 259 -3.71 -11.17 -3.23
CA PRO A 259 -2.84 -10.34 -4.07
C PRO A 259 -3.43 -10.11 -5.46
N GLU A 260 -4.16 -11.08 -6.02
CA GLU A 260 -4.82 -10.99 -7.33
C GLU A 260 -6.03 -10.06 -7.34
N GLN A 261 -6.55 -9.72 -6.16
CA GLN A 261 -7.69 -8.81 -5.99
C GLN A 261 -7.23 -7.34 -5.81
N LEU A 262 -5.92 -7.09 -5.78
CA LEU A 262 -5.33 -5.79 -5.53
C LEU A 262 -4.61 -5.26 -6.77
N VAL A 263 -4.98 -4.07 -7.22
CA VAL A 263 -4.19 -3.25 -8.13
C VAL A 263 -3.50 -2.17 -7.31
N CYS A 264 -2.16 -2.14 -7.33
CA CYS A 264 -1.34 -1.17 -6.59
C CYS A 264 -0.45 -0.42 -7.59
N VAL A 265 -0.59 0.88 -7.68
CA VAL A 265 0.19 1.75 -8.56
C VAL A 265 0.89 2.82 -7.75
N THR A 266 2.17 3.04 -7.99
CA THR A 266 2.93 4.13 -7.39
C THR A 266 2.44 5.47 -7.94
N VAL A 267 2.17 6.43 -7.06
CA VAL A 267 1.73 7.78 -7.41
C VAL A 267 2.91 8.73 -7.22
N GLN A 268 3.22 9.51 -8.25
CA GLN A 268 4.18 10.60 -8.09
C GLN A 268 3.54 11.75 -7.32
N ALA A 269 4.30 12.43 -6.46
CA ALA A 269 3.73 13.53 -5.68
C ALA A 269 3.04 14.58 -6.57
N LEU A 270 3.58 14.88 -7.75
CA LEU A 270 3.01 15.86 -8.68
C LEU A 270 1.67 15.42 -9.30
N ASP A 271 1.38 14.11 -9.35
CA ASP A 271 0.09 13.59 -9.84
C ASP A 271 -1.07 13.97 -8.90
N LEU A 272 -0.76 14.26 -7.62
CA LEU A 272 -1.75 14.73 -6.65
C LEU A 272 -2.17 16.17 -6.88
N VAL A 273 -1.39 16.95 -7.64
CA VAL A 273 -1.67 18.37 -7.90
C VAL A 273 -2.73 18.51 -8.99
N VAL A 274 -3.95 18.22 -8.62
CA VAL A 274 -5.14 18.40 -9.48
C VAL A 274 -5.86 19.64 -9.02
N VAL A 275 -5.79 20.70 -9.83
CA VAL A 275 -6.48 21.98 -9.59
C VAL A 275 -7.94 21.85 -10.01
N GLN A 276 -8.86 22.13 -9.10
CA GLN A 276 -10.29 21.95 -9.27
C GLN A 276 -11.05 23.18 -8.79
N GLY A 277 -12.27 23.35 -9.27
CA GLY A 277 -13.16 24.39 -8.79
C GLY A 277 -13.95 25.08 -9.89
N GLY A 278 -14.82 26.00 -9.48
CA GLY A 278 -15.61 26.84 -10.36
C GLY A 278 -14.78 27.82 -11.18
N ASP A 279 -15.42 28.47 -12.14
CA ASP A 279 -14.76 29.43 -13.05
C ASP A 279 -14.06 30.57 -12.27
N SER A 280 -12.99 31.08 -12.85
CA SER A 280 -12.16 32.15 -12.30
C SER A 280 -11.93 33.22 -13.37
N ASP A 281 -11.80 34.46 -12.96
CA ASP A 281 -11.54 35.58 -13.87
C ASP A 281 -10.21 35.44 -14.59
N ALA A 282 -10.24 35.44 -15.92
CA ALA A 282 -9.07 35.26 -16.75
C ALA A 282 -8.05 36.40 -16.61
N GLY A 283 -8.54 37.63 -16.42
CA GLY A 283 -7.68 38.81 -16.26
C GLY A 283 -6.91 38.76 -14.97
N VAL A 284 -7.57 38.41 -13.87
CA VAL A 284 -6.95 38.23 -12.54
C VAL A 284 -5.91 37.14 -12.58
N CYS A 285 -6.23 35.98 -13.19
CA CYS A 285 -5.28 34.89 -13.32
C CYS A 285 -4.02 35.29 -14.11
N ALA A 286 -4.18 35.95 -15.25
CA ALA A 286 -3.07 36.35 -16.10
C ALA A 286 -2.20 37.46 -15.45
N GLU A 287 -2.81 38.44 -14.80
CA GLU A 287 -2.11 39.51 -14.08
C GLU A 287 -1.30 38.95 -12.90
N PHE A 288 -1.93 38.11 -12.07
CA PHE A 288 -1.23 37.45 -10.97
C PHE A 288 -0.06 36.62 -11.48
N ALA A 289 -0.28 35.75 -12.48
CA ALA A 289 0.76 34.89 -13.01
C ALA A 289 1.95 35.67 -13.57
N THR A 290 1.70 36.84 -14.20
CA THR A 290 2.74 37.73 -14.72
C THR A 290 3.61 38.27 -13.59
N HIS A 291 3.01 38.88 -12.57
CA HIS A 291 3.74 39.42 -11.42
C HIS A 291 4.47 38.31 -10.64
N ALA A 292 3.81 37.18 -10.41
CA ALA A 292 4.37 36.03 -9.70
C ALA A 292 5.60 35.44 -10.45
N THR A 293 5.55 35.42 -11.79
CA THR A 293 6.68 34.97 -12.61
C THR A 293 7.85 35.92 -12.48
N GLN A 294 7.63 37.25 -12.49
CA GLN A 294 8.69 38.26 -12.28
C GLN A 294 9.32 38.09 -10.89
N SER A 295 8.54 37.97 -9.83
CA SER A 295 9.05 37.71 -8.47
C SER A 295 9.90 36.44 -8.40
N LEU A 296 9.45 35.35 -9.08
CA LEU A 296 10.20 34.10 -9.17
C LEU A 296 11.55 34.29 -9.92
N GLU A 297 11.55 35.04 -11.01
CA GLU A 297 12.76 35.34 -11.80
C GLU A 297 13.81 36.14 -10.99
N HIS A 298 13.36 37.07 -10.17
CA HIS A 298 14.23 37.86 -9.27
C HIS A 298 14.61 37.12 -7.99
N GLY A 299 14.06 35.92 -7.73
CA GLY A 299 14.31 35.13 -6.53
C GLY A 299 13.56 35.64 -5.29
N GLU A 300 12.54 36.46 -5.46
CA GLU A 300 11.76 37.08 -4.40
C GLU A 300 10.60 36.13 -3.95
N LEU A 301 10.96 34.97 -3.38
CA LEU A 301 9.98 33.93 -3.00
C LEU A 301 9.03 34.41 -1.89
N ASP A 302 9.47 35.28 -0.99
CA ASP A 302 8.62 35.80 0.08
C ASP A 302 7.57 36.77 -0.48
N ALA A 303 7.92 37.59 -1.48
CA ALA A 303 6.98 38.47 -2.17
C ALA A 303 5.96 37.64 -2.97
N LEU A 304 6.40 36.60 -3.65
CA LEU A 304 5.54 35.65 -4.35
C LEU A 304 4.54 35.01 -3.38
N ARG A 305 5.04 34.51 -2.23
CA ARG A 305 4.20 33.89 -1.20
C ARG A 305 3.15 34.86 -0.65
N ALA A 306 3.56 36.10 -0.29
CA ALA A 306 2.67 37.12 0.24
C ALA A 306 1.59 37.50 -0.76
N SER A 307 1.94 37.66 -2.04
CA SER A 307 0.99 37.96 -3.12
C SER A 307 -0.01 36.82 -3.33
N ALA A 308 0.48 35.56 -3.36
CA ALA A 308 -0.37 34.37 -3.49
C ALA A 308 -1.32 34.23 -2.29
N GLN A 309 -0.84 34.49 -1.08
CA GLN A 309 -1.67 34.41 0.13
C GLN A 309 -2.77 35.48 0.14
N SER A 310 -2.44 36.72 -0.17
CA SER A 310 -3.41 37.81 -0.25
C SER A 310 -4.50 37.53 -1.28
N LEU A 311 -4.12 37.01 -2.46
CA LEU A 311 -5.08 36.65 -3.49
C LEU A 311 -5.93 35.44 -3.11
N ALA A 312 -5.36 34.45 -2.41
CA ALA A 312 -6.09 33.29 -1.92
C ALA A 312 -7.16 33.66 -0.89
N GLU A 313 -6.89 34.64 -0.02
CA GLU A 313 -7.86 35.16 0.96
C GLU A 313 -9.02 35.90 0.29
N LEU A 314 -8.81 36.49 -0.89
CA LEU A 314 -9.83 37.19 -1.66
C LEU A 314 -10.59 36.26 -2.63
N SER A 315 -10.07 35.09 -2.89
CA SER A 315 -10.65 34.12 -3.82
C SER A 315 -11.71 33.27 -3.13
N ALA A 316 -12.77 32.89 -3.84
CA ALA A 316 -13.74 31.94 -3.32
C ALA A 316 -13.06 30.58 -3.04
N PRO A 317 -13.33 29.93 -1.90
CA PRO A 317 -12.65 28.69 -1.50
C PRO A 317 -12.81 27.54 -2.52
N ASP A 318 -13.94 27.51 -3.23
CA ASP A 318 -14.33 26.52 -4.23
C ASP A 318 -13.99 26.94 -5.67
N SER A 319 -13.28 28.07 -5.85
CA SER A 319 -12.83 28.53 -7.16
C SER A 319 -11.59 27.76 -7.63
N TRP A 320 -11.46 27.64 -8.96
CA TRP A 320 -10.26 27.04 -9.58
C TRP A 320 -8.97 27.80 -9.20
N LEU A 321 -9.02 29.15 -9.20
CA LEU A 321 -7.89 29.98 -8.79
C LEU A 321 -7.54 29.75 -7.30
N GLY A 322 -8.54 29.67 -6.43
CA GLY A 322 -8.31 29.38 -5.00
C GLY A 322 -7.60 28.05 -4.79
N SER A 323 -8.00 27.00 -5.53
CA SER A 323 -7.31 25.71 -5.54
C SER A 323 -5.86 25.86 -6.04
N ALA A 324 -5.64 26.51 -7.18
CA ALA A 324 -4.30 26.71 -7.75
C ALA A 324 -3.36 27.47 -6.79
N LEU A 325 -3.87 28.49 -6.11
CA LEU A 325 -3.10 29.27 -5.14
C LEU A 325 -2.73 28.45 -3.90
N ARG A 326 -3.62 27.60 -3.40
CA ARG A 326 -3.32 26.68 -2.29
C ARG A 326 -2.18 25.71 -2.65
N TRP A 327 -2.16 25.20 -3.88
CA TRP A 327 -1.06 24.37 -4.39
C TRP A 327 0.23 25.19 -4.56
N LEU A 328 0.15 26.40 -5.08
CA LEU A 328 1.29 27.29 -5.22
C LEU A 328 1.94 27.63 -3.88
N LEU A 329 1.12 27.96 -2.88
CA LEU A 329 1.60 28.22 -1.51
C LEU A 329 2.29 27.00 -0.90
N LEU A 330 1.81 25.80 -1.17
CA LEU A 330 2.43 24.55 -0.72
C LEU A 330 3.81 24.34 -1.40
N LEU A 331 3.91 24.56 -2.72
CA LEU A 331 5.16 24.42 -3.48
C LEU A 331 6.20 25.48 -3.07
N VAL A 332 5.80 26.74 -2.88
CA VAL A 332 6.71 27.81 -2.45
C VAL A 332 7.09 27.69 -0.98
N GLY A 333 6.27 27.03 -0.18
CA GLY A 333 6.44 26.87 1.27
C GLY A 333 7.07 25.53 1.68
N GLU A 334 6.28 24.74 2.38
CA GLU A 334 6.71 23.54 3.10
C GLU A 334 7.23 22.41 2.18
N ALA A 335 6.74 22.33 0.96
CA ALA A 335 7.06 21.24 0.05
C ALA A 335 8.32 21.51 -0.81
N HIS A 336 8.95 22.65 -0.68
CA HIS A 336 10.20 23.04 -1.38
C HIS A 336 10.17 22.68 -2.87
N GLY A 337 9.12 23.12 -3.57
CA GLY A 337 8.99 22.91 -5.01
C GLY A 337 10.16 23.46 -5.79
N SER A 338 10.60 22.76 -6.83
CA SER A 338 11.63 23.28 -7.71
C SER A 338 11.12 24.51 -8.48
N ARG A 339 12.06 25.36 -8.92
CA ARG A 339 11.72 26.53 -9.73
C ARG A 339 10.89 26.13 -10.98
N ALA A 340 11.21 24.99 -11.59
CA ALA A 340 10.52 24.49 -12.76
C ALA A 340 9.06 24.09 -12.44
N GLU A 341 8.80 23.47 -11.29
CA GLU A 341 7.45 23.11 -10.84
C GLU A 341 6.61 24.37 -10.55
N ILE A 342 7.20 25.35 -9.84
CA ILE A 342 6.53 26.63 -9.59
C ILE A 342 6.18 27.33 -10.91
N THR A 343 7.13 27.38 -11.86
CA THR A 343 6.92 27.98 -13.19
C THR A 343 5.77 27.25 -13.94
N ALA A 344 5.76 25.91 -13.93
CA ALA A 344 4.72 25.12 -14.58
C ALA A 344 3.32 25.42 -14.00
N LEU A 345 3.23 25.58 -12.68
CA LEU A 345 1.96 25.93 -12.04
C LEU A 345 1.54 27.37 -12.35
N LEU A 346 2.47 28.34 -12.39
CA LEU A 346 2.18 29.72 -12.79
C LEU A 346 1.69 29.82 -14.24
N GLN A 347 2.30 29.05 -15.15
CA GLN A 347 1.84 28.92 -16.53
C GLN A 347 0.42 28.34 -16.60
N ALA A 348 0.15 27.32 -15.79
CA ALA A 348 -1.19 26.74 -15.68
C ALA A 348 -2.21 27.77 -15.17
N ILE A 349 -1.84 28.59 -14.17
CA ILE A 349 -2.69 29.69 -13.66
C ILE A 349 -2.98 30.70 -14.76
N SER A 350 -1.98 31.16 -15.49
CA SER A 350 -2.14 32.11 -16.58
C SER A 350 -3.10 31.62 -17.67
N ALA A 351 -2.98 30.34 -18.05
CA ALA A 351 -3.74 29.75 -19.13
C ALA A 351 -5.03 29.04 -18.66
N ARG A 352 -5.27 28.95 -17.35
CA ARG A 352 -6.41 28.28 -16.70
C ARG A 352 -6.60 26.83 -17.17
N HIS A 353 -5.52 26.09 -17.20
CA HIS A 353 -5.54 24.65 -17.52
C HIS A 353 -4.81 23.83 -16.45
N ALA A 354 -4.92 22.50 -16.53
CA ALA A 354 -4.18 21.62 -15.65
C ALA A 354 -2.65 21.84 -15.81
N PRO A 355 -1.86 21.83 -14.72
CA PRO A 355 -0.44 22.00 -14.81
C PRO A 355 0.22 20.88 -15.64
N ARG A 356 1.22 21.27 -16.44
CA ARG A 356 2.05 20.33 -17.20
C ARG A 356 3.42 20.28 -16.56
N TRP A 357 3.69 19.21 -15.87
CA TRP A 357 4.95 19.07 -15.13
C TRP A 357 6.12 18.81 -16.07
N PRO A 358 7.30 19.43 -15.82
CA PRO A 358 8.53 19.05 -16.51
C PRO A 358 8.80 17.58 -16.19
N GLN A 359 8.99 16.74 -17.20
CA GLN A 359 9.39 15.36 -16.99
C GLN A 359 10.76 15.39 -16.31
N LEU A 360 10.84 14.92 -15.07
CA LEU A 360 12.10 14.67 -14.38
C LEU A 360 12.80 13.57 -15.16
N GLY A 361 13.79 13.99 -16.00
CA GLY A 361 14.40 13.20 -17.02
C GLY A 361 14.97 11.86 -16.55
N ALA A 362 14.63 10.84 -17.28
CA ALA A 362 15.57 9.79 -17.58
C ALA A 362 16.77 10.42 -18.30
N ASN A 363 17.98 10.26 -17.73
CA ASN A 363 19.29 10.68 -18.23
C ASN A 363 19.73 12.12 -17.90
N ALA A 364 20.32 12.29 -16.73
CA ALA A 364 21.47 13.16 -16.58
C ALA A 364 22.71 12.34 -17.02
N PRO A 365 23.48 12.75 -18.05
CA PRO A 365 24.76 12.13 -18.31
C PRO A 365 25.68 12.48 -17.14
N THR A 366 26.21 11.48 -16.45
CA THR A 366 27.33 11.60 -15.55
C THR A 366 28.47 12.25 -16.34
N ALA A 367 28.70 13.53 -16.07
CA ALA A 367 29.92 14.22 -16.50
C ALA A 367 31.07 13.54 -15.76
N SER A 368 31.77 12.66 -16.46
CA SER A 368 33.07 12.16 -16.08
C SER A 368 34.03 13.36 -16.07
N ALA A 369 34.54 13.71 -14.90
CA ALA A 369 35.68 14.60 -14.75
C ALA A 369 36.86 13.98 -15.48
N ALA A 370 37.25 14.61 -16.59
CA ALA A 370 38.55 14.40 -17.21
C ALA A 370 39.46 15.49 -16.72
N ASP A 371 40.48 15.12 -15.93
CA ASP A 371 41.62 15.94 -15.62
C ASP A 371 42.42 16.25 -16.89
N PRO A 372 42.94 17.47 -17.04
CA PRO A 372 43.86 17.80 -18.08
C PRO A 372 45.30 17.74 -17.54
N GLU A 373 46.16 16.95 -18.14
CA GLU A 373 47.57 17.28 -18.34
C GLU A 373 48.34 16.10 -19.01
N HIS A 374 48.74 16.23 -20.25
CA HIS A 374 50.12 16.33 -20.68
C HIS A 374 50.19 16.37 -22.23
N ALA A 375 50.67 17.52 -22.65
CA ALA A 375 51.13 17.73 -24.03
C ALA A 375 52.44 16.99 -24.25
N THR A 376 52.60 16.39 -25.44
CA THR A 376 53.80 16.52 -26.31
C THR A 376 53.53 15.78 -27.63
N SER A 377 53.67 16.51 -28.71
CA SER A 377 53.87 16.11 -30.10
C SER A 377 55.40 16.09 -30.38
N PRO A 378 55.95 15.70 -31.59
CA PRO A 378 55.41 15.08 -32.82
C PRO A 378 56.35 14.00 -33.43
N GLY A 379 55.92 13.36 -34.54
CA GLY A 379 56.84 12.67 -35.45
C GLY A 379 56.20 11.60 -36.29
N ALA A 380 55.79 11.97 -37.43
CA ALA A 380 56.14 11.63 -38.82
C ALA A 380 56.16 10.17 -39.32
N ALA A 381 55.52 10.01 -40.47
CA ALA A 381 55.81 9.17 -41.66
C ALA A 381 55.21 7.74 -41.69
N ALA A 382 54.25 7.56 -42.52
CA ALA A 382 54.31 7.21 -43.96
C ALA A 382 54.13 5.71 -44.27
N ALA A 383 53.27 5.50 -45.24
CA ALA A 383 53.27 4.47 -46.31
C ALA A 383 52.59 3.11 -46.01
N ALA A 384 51.47 2.91 -46.55
CA ALA A 384 51.17 2.43 -47.89
C ALA A 384 51.07 0.89 -48.05
N CYS A 385 50.00 0.54 -48.65
CA CYS A 385 49.81 -0.42 -49.72
C CYS A 385 49.00 -1.72 -49.46
N ARG A 386 47.82 -1.69 -50.05
CA ARG A 386 47.26 -2.68 -51.02
C ARG A 386 46.99 -4.11 -50.58
N ALA A 387 45.77 -4.42 -50.66
CA ALA A 387 45.02 -5.16 -51.72
C ALA A 387 45.04 -6.67 -51.51
N SER A 388 43.95 -7.23 -51.50
CA SER A 388 43.27 -7.95 -52.57
C SER A 388 42.80 -9.37 -52.19
N THR A 389 41.54 -9.54 -52.45
CA THR A 389 40.87 -10.67 -53.10
C THR A 389 40.63 -11.98 -52.38
N ALA A 390 39.35 -12.27 -52.45
CA ALA A 390 38.68 -13.46 -52.91
C ALA A 390 38.13 -14.47 -51.91
N CYS A 391 36.84 -14.55 -51.90
CA CYS A 391 35.99 -15.76 -51.74
C CYS A 391 36.38 -16.83 -52.83
N PRO A 392 36.01 -18.10 -52.72
CA PRO A 392 34.64 -18.56 -52.51
C PRO A 392 34.41 -19.98 -51.87
N SER A 393 33.12 -20.22 -51.66
CA SER A 393 32.34 -21.47 -51.87
C SER A 393 32.50 -22.66 -50.95
N THR A 394 31.40 -22.94 -50.25
CA THR A 394 30.70 -24.21 -49.97
C THR A 394 31.07 -25.44 -50.86
N PRO A 395 30.63 -26.73 -50.59
CA PRO A 395 29.58 -27.23 -49.72
C PRO A 395 29.91 -28.56 -49.00
N THR A 396 29.20 -28.96 -48.05
CA THR A 396 28.28 -30.14 -47.89
C THR A 396 27.64 -30.13 -46.52
#